data_9bebc51e46a49dc373692db85fb1e2bc
#
_entry.id   9bebc51e46a49dc373692db85fb1e2bc
#
_cell.length_a   1.000
_cell.length_b   1.000
_cell.length_c   1.000
_cell.angle_alpha   90.00
_cell.angle_beta   90.00
_cell.angle_gamma   90.00
#
_symmetry.space_group_name_H-M   'P 1'
#
loop_
_entity.id
_entity.type
_entity.pdbx_description
1 polymer ?
#
loop_
_entity_poly.entity_id
_entity_poly.type
_entity_poly.pdbx_seq_one_letter_code
_entity_poly.pdbx_strand_id
1 'polypeptide(L)'
;MSSLAPHIEAFLREHLARHRAASAHTCDSYAYSFQSLFKFAARRLRTVPSALTLEQLDAPLIGAFLEHLENARRNSAQTRNIRLAAIRSFFRFLQHREPAALEQIRRILAIPEVRKP
;
A
#
# COMPACT_ATOMS: atom_id res chain seq x y z
N MET A 1 -2.17 11.61 -15.59
CA MET A 1 -2.06 10.50 -14.63
C MET A 1 -0.71 10.57 -13.92
N SER A 2 -0.71 10.35 -12.62
CA SER A 2 0.52 10.44 -11.83
C SER A 2 1.23 9.09 -11.79
N SER A 3 2.50 9.06 -12.19
CA SER A 3 3.33 7.87 -12.00
C SER A 3 3.45 7.56 -10.52
N LEU A 4 3.37 6.29 -10.17
CA LEU A 4 3.44 5.84 -8.78
C LEU A 4 4.84 5.95 -8.19
N ALA A 5 5.89 5.67 -8.99
CA ALA A 5 7.25 5.56 -8.49
C ALA A 5 7.76 6.80 -7.72
N PRO A 6 7.59 8.04 -8.21
CA PRO A 6 8.05 9.19 -7.45
C PRO A 6 7.38 9.35 -6.09
N HIS A 7 6.11 8.96 -6.00
CA HIS A 7 5.36 9.05 -4.74
C HIS A 7 5.88 8.05 -3.71
N ILE A 8 6.12 6.81 -4.13
CA ILE A 8 6.61 5.80 -3.19
C ILE A 8 8.04 6.08 -2.76
N GLU A 9 8.87 6.60 -3.67
CA GLU A 9 10.25 7.00 -3.34
C GLU A 9 10.26 8.12 -2.29
N ALA A 10 9.41 9.14 -2.49
CA ALA A 10 9.30 10.25 -1.54
C ALA A 10 8.82 9.76 -0.18
N PHE A 11 7.82 8.87 -0.16
CA PHE A 11 7.31 8.32 1.09
C PHE A 11 8.38 7.54 1.84
N LEU A 12 9.08 6.64 1.17
CA LEU A 12 10.09 5.81 1.82
C LEU A 12 11.22 6.67 2.38
N ARG A 13 11.67 7.66 1.62
CA ARG A 13 12.72 8.58 2.05
C ARG A 13 12.31 9.37 3.29
N GLU A 14 11.12 9.96 3.28
CA GLU A 14 10.64 10.75 4.41
C GLU A 14 10.29 9.90 5.62
N HIS A 15 9.66 8.76 5.39
CA HIS A 15 9.28 7.85 6.47
C HIS A 15 10.52 7.33 7.21
N LEU A 16 11.53 6.90 6.45
CA LEU A 16 12.78 6.41 7.04
C LEU A 16 13.52 7.52 7.79
N ALA A 17 13.49 8.75 7.28
CA ALA A 17 14.13 9.89 7.95
C ALA A 17 13.47 10.20 9.29
N ARG A 18 12.14 10.13 9.36
CA ARG A 18 11.38 10.41 10.59
C ARG A 18 11.47 9.29 11.61
N HIS A 19 11.67 8.07 11.14
CA HIS A 19 11.65 6.88 11.99
C HIS A 19 13.03 6.22 12.04
N ARG A 20 14.07 7.03 12.30
CA ARG A 20 15.44 6.53 12.44
C ARG A 20 15.58 5.45 13.50
N ALA A 21 14.70 5.47 14.50
CA ALA A 21 14.67 4.46 15.54
C ALA A 21 13.89 3.21 15.12
N ALA A 22 13.24 3.22 13.96
CA ALA A 22 12.53 2.05 13.47
C ALA A 22 13.53 0.93 13.21
N SER A 23 13.18 -0.28 13.64
CA SER A 23 14.03 -1.44 13.42
C SER A 23 14.15 -1.75 11.94
N ALA A 24 15.21 -2.46 11.57
CA ALA A 24 15.37 -2.98 10.21
C ALA A 24 14.16 -3.83 9.80
N HIS A 25 13.55 -4.55 10.74
CA HIS A 25 12.35 -5.36 10.49
C HIS A 25 11.16 -4.52 10.05
N THR A 26 10.96 -3.34 10.64
CA THR A 26 9.87 -2.45 10.24
C THR A 26 10.07 -1.95 8.80
N CYS A 27 11.29 -1.54 8.46
CA CYS A 27 11.62 -1.09 7.10
C CYS A 27 11.43 -2.21 6.09
N ASP A 28 11.90 -3.42 6.42
CA ASP A 28 11.75 -4.59 5.55
C ASP A 28 10.28 -4.95 5.36
N SER A 29 9.47 -4.84 6.41
CA SER A 29 8.04 -5.11 6.34
C SER A 29 7.31 -4.14 5.41
N TYR A 30 7.65 -2.84 5.48
CA TYR A 30 7.09 -1.86 4.56
C TYR A 30 7.49 -2.16 3.12
N ALA A 31 8.78 -2.40 2.87
CA ALA A 31 9.26 -2.69 1.52
C ALA A 31 8.58 -3.94 0.95
N TYR A 32 8.46 -4.99 1.75
CA TYR A 32 7.80 -6.21 1.33
C TYR A 32 6.32 -5.97 1.03
N SER A 33 5.64 -5.17 1.85
CA SER A 33 4.22 -4.87 1.64
C SER A 33 3.99 -4.20 0.29
N PHE A 34 4.82 -3.21 -0.05
CA PHE A 34 4.68 -2.50 -1.31
C PHE A 34 5.07 -3.36 -2.51
N GLN A 35 6.13 -4.15 -2.40
CA GLN A 35 6.50 -5.08 -3.47
C GLN A 35 5.37 -6.06 -3.76
N SER A 36 4.76 -6.61 -2.72
CA SER A 36 3.65 -7.56 -2.84
C SER A 36 2.45 -6.91 -3.52
N LEU A 37 2.09 -5.70 -3.08
CA LEU A 37 0.97 -4.96 -3.67
C LEU A 37 1.22 -4.64 -5.14
N PHE A 38 2.42 -4.15 -5.46
CA PHE A 38 2.71 -3.71 -6.83
C PHE A 38 2.78 -4.89 -7.79
N LYS A 39 3.30 -6.04 -7.35
CA LYS A 39 3.27 -7.26 -8.16
C LYS A 39 1.84 -7.72 -8.43
N PHE A 40 1.00 -7.70 -7.41
CA PHE A 40 -0.40 -8.05 -7.56
C PHE A 40 -1.11 -7.10 -8.54
N ALA A 41 -0.93 -5.80 -8.34
CA ALA A 41 -1.57 -4.79 -9.20
C ALA A 41 -1.12 -4.90 -10.64
N ALA A 42 0.18 -5.06 -10.87
CA ALA A 42 0.72 -5.18 -12.22
C ALA A 42 0.18 -6.42 -12.94
N ARG A 43 0.10 -7.54 -12.25
CA ARG A 43 -0.44 -8.78 -12.80
C ARG A 43 -1.92 -8.62 -13.14
N ARG A 44 -2.69 -8.04 -12.23
CA ARG A 44 -4.13 -7.84 -12.42
C ARG A 44 -4.43 -6.88 -13.57
N LEU A 45 -3.61 -5.85 -13.73
CA LEU A 45 -3.80 -4.83 -14.76
C LEU A 45 -3.02 -5.13 -16.05
N ARG A 46 -2.34 -6.27 -16.11
CA ARG A 46 -1.56 -6.71 -17.26
C ARG A 46 -0.50 -5.69 -17.68
N THR A 47 0.24 -5.21 -16.70
CA THR A 47 1.31 -4.26 -16.90
C THR A 47 2.53 -4.66 -16.05
N VAL A 48 3.51 -3.79 -15.96
CA VAL A 48 4.68 -3.98 -15.10
C VAL A 48 4.64 -2.98 -13.95
N PRO A 49 5.26 -3.28 -12.80
CA PRO A 49 5.20 -2.38 -11.64
C PRO A 49 5.66 -0.95 -11.94
N SER A 50 6.67 -0.77 -12.78
CA SER A 50 7.18 0.56 -13.12
C SER A 50 6.20 1.40 -13.94
N ALA A 51 5.19 0.79 -14.54
CA ALA A 51 4.17 1.48 -15.32
C ALA A 51 2.91 1.81 -14.52
N LEU A 52 2.85 1.41 -13.24
CA LEU A 52 1.68 1.68 -12.42
C LEU A 52 1.52 3.18 -12.14
N THR A 53 0.27 3.62 -12.12
CA THR A 53 -0.09 4.99 -11.76
C THR A 53 -0.77 5.02 -10.39
N LEU A 54 -0.74 6.17 -9.74
CA LEU A 54 -1.41 6.34 -8.47
C LEU A 54 -2.92 6.05 -8.59
N GLU A 55 -3.54 6.50 -9.67
CA GLU A 55 -4.97 6.36 -9.89
C GLU A 55 -5.41 4.90 -10.02
N GLN A 56 -4.51 4.01 -10.41
CA GLN A 56 -4.80 2.58 -10.53
C GLN A 56 -4.88 1.89 -9.17
N LEU A 57 -4.26 2.45 -8.14
CA LEU A 57 -4.29 1.89 -6.78
C LEU A 57 -5.52 2.40 -6.04
N ASP A 58 -6.69 2.03 -6.51
CA ASP A 58 -7.95 2.44 -5.89
C ASP A 58 -8.42 1.46 -4.80
N ALA A 59 -9.48 1.81 -4.10
CA ALA A 59 -9.98 0.98 -3.01
C ALA A 59 -10.41 -0.42 -3.47
N PRO A 60 -11.09 -0.59 -4.63
CA PRO A 60 -11.40 -1.94 -5.10
C PRO A 60 -10.16 -2.79 -5.36
N LEU A 61 -9.11 -2.23 -5.94
CA LEU A 61 -7.88 -2.98 -6.20
C LEU A 61 -7.22 -3.40 -4.89
N ILE A 62 -7.12 -2.48 -3.92
CA ILE A 62 -6.51 -2.77 -2.63
C ILE A 62 -7.33 -3.81 -1.88
N GLY A 63 -8.65 -3.70 -1.91
CA GLY A 63 -9.53 -4.71 -1.34
C GLY A 63 -9.30 -6.09 -1.94
N ALA A 64 -9.17 -6.15 -3.27
CA ALA A 64 -8.87 -7.41 -3.96
C ALA A 64 -7.50 -7.97 -3.55
N PHE A 65 -6.51 -7.12 -3.37
CA PHE A 65 -5.19 -7.54 -2.89
C PHE A 65 -5.28 -8.17 -1.50
N LEU A 66 -5.98 -7.52 -0.57
CA LEU A 66 -6.12 -8.03 0.78
C LEU A 66 -6.88 -9.35 0.82
N GLU A 67 -7.92 -9.48 0.01
CA GLU A 67 -8.66 -10.73 -0.14
C GLU A 67 -7.78 -11.83 -0.71
N HIS A 68 -6.94 -11.49 -1.69
CA HIS A 68 -5.98 -12.43 -2.26
C HIS A 68 -5.01 -12.97 -1.19
N LEU A 69 -4.55 -12.11 -0.29
CA LEU A 69 -3.66 -12.55 0.80
C LEU A 69 -4.35 -13.57 1.70
N GLU A 70 -5.62 -13.34 2.04
CA GLU A 70 -6.36 -14.25 2.91
C GLU A 70 -6.68 -15.58 2.23
N ASN A 71 -7.15 -15.54 1.00
CA ASN A 71 -7.72 -16.71 0.33
C ASN A 71 -6.68 -17.49 -0.47
N ALA A 72 -5.95 -16.83 -1.36
CA ALA A 72 -5.02 -17.52 -2.26
C ALA A 72 -3.69 -17.85 -1.59
N ARG A 73 -3.21 -16.99 -0.71
CA ARG A 73 -1.93 -17.17 -0.02
C ARG A 73 -2.08 -17.65 1.41
N ARG A 74 -3.31 -17.76 1.89
CA ARG A 74 -3.64 -18.25 3.25
C ARG A 74 -2.90 -17.48 4.35
N ASN A 75 -2.67 -16.19 4.15
CA ASN A 75 -2.06 -15.36 5.16
C ASN A 75 -3.03 -15.15 6.33
N SER A 76 -2.48 -15.00 7.53
CA SER A 76 -3.29 -14.76 8.72
C SER A 76 -3.92 -13.36 8.66
N ALA A 77 -4.95 -13.15 9.49
CA ALA A 77 -5.55 -11.83 9.67
C ALA A 77 -4.50 -10.81 10.11
N GLN A 78 -3.56 -11.22 10.95
CA GLN A 78 -2.48 -10.34 11.40
C GLN A 78 -1.61 -9.89 10.24
N THR A 79 -1.20 -10.81 9.36
CA THR A 79 -0.39 -10.44 8.19
C THR A 79 -1.15 -9.51 7.26
N ARG A 80 -2.42 -9.81 6.99
CA ARG A 80 -3.27 -8.93 6.18
C ARG A 80 -3.33 -7.52 6.78
N ASN A 81 -3.53 -7.42 8.10
CA ASN A 81 -3.61 -6.12 8.78
C ASN A 81 -2.28 -5.37 8.75
N ILE A 82 -1.14 -6.07 8.83
CA ILE A 82 0.17 -5.46 8.69
C ILE A 82 0.33 -4.84 7.30
N ARG A 83 -0.09 -5.55 6.24
CA ARG A 83 -0.03 -5.01 4.87
C ARG A 83 -0.93 -3.80 4.73
N LEU A 84 -2.13 -3.86 5.29
CA LEU A 84 -3.05 -2.73 5.27
C LEU A 84 -2.48 -1.52 6.01
N ALA A 85 -1.82 -1.72 7.14
CA ALA A 85 -1.22 -0.63 7.90
C ALA A 85 -0.14 0.10 7.07
N ALA A 86 0.68 -0.63 6.34
CA ALA A 86 1.68 -0.03 5.46
C ALA A 86 1.01 0.79 4.35
N ILE A 87 -0.02 0.24 3.74
CA ILE A 87 -0.79 0.91 2.68
C ILE A 87 -1.41 2.20 3.21
N ARG A 88 -2.03 2.14 4.40
CA ARG A 88 -2.63 3.32 5.03
C ARG A 88 -1.61 4.42 5.29
N SER A 89 -0.41 4.05 5.77
CA SER A 89 0.65 5.03 6.02
C SER A 89 1.03 5.78 4.75
N PHE A 90 1.15 5.05 3.64
CA PHE A 90 1.46 5.67 2.35
C PHE A 90 0.35 6.63 1.92
N PHE A 91 -0.91 6.22 2.00
CA PHE A 91 -2.01 7.07 1.56
C PHE A 91 -2.25 8.25 2.49
N ARG A 92 -1.95 8.15 3.78
CA ARG A 92 -1.96 9.32 4.68
C ARG A 92 -0.89 10.33 4.27
N PHE A 93 0.29 9.86 3.91
CA PHE A 93 1.34 10.72 3.38
C PHE A 93 0.87 11.46 2.12
N LEU A 94 0.16 10.77 1.24
CA LEU A 94 -0.33 11.35 0.00
C LEU A 94 -1.41 12.40 0.19
N GLN A 95 -2.12 12.43 1.33
CA GLN A 95 -3.15 13.44 1.58
C GLN A 95 -2.63 14.87 1.42
N HIS A 96 -1.38 15.08 1.80
CA HIS A 96 -0.76 16.41 1.73
C HIS A 96 -0.03 16.63 0.42
N ARG A 97 0.32 15.58 -0.27
CA ARG A 97 1.11 15.65 -1.50
C ARG A 97 0.24 15.67 -2.75
N GLU A 98 -0.91 15.01 -2.71
CA GLU A 98 -1.82 14.89 -3.86
C GLU A 98 -3.25 15.23 -3.48
N PRO A 99 -3.57 16.54 -3.32
CA PRO A 99 -4.94 16.92 -2.93
C PRO A 99 -6.01 16.46 -3.92
N ALA A 100 -5.66 16.34 -5.21
CA ALA A 100 -6.61 15.88 -6.23
C ALA A 100 -7.05 14.42 -6.03
N ALA A 101 -6.30 13.62 -5.27
CA ALA A 101 -6.60 12.22 -5.00
C ALA A 101 -7.35 12.02 -3.68
N LEU A 102 -7.86 13.08 -3.06
CA LEU A 102 -8.42 13.02 -1.71
C LEU A 102 -9.57 12.01 -1.60
N GLU A 103 -10.46 11.92 -2.59
CA GLU A 103 -11.58 10.98 -2.55
C GLU A 103 -11.10 9.54 -2.61
N GLN A 104 -10.13 9.26 -3.49
CA GLN A 104 -9.51 7.95 -3.58
C GLN A 104 -8.86 7.56 -2.26
N ILE A 105 -8.11 8.49 -1.66
CA ILE A 105 -7.43 8.25 -0.40
C ILE A 105 -8.43 7.97 0.71
N ARG A 106 -9.51 8.75 0.79
CA ARG A 106 -10.54 8.57 1.81
C ARG A 106 -11.14 7.17 1.76
N ARG A 107 -11.42 6.67 0.57
CA ARG A 107 -11.99 5.34 0.39
C ARG A 107 -11.03 4.24 0.81
N ILE A 108 -9.75 4.41 0.51
CA ILE A 108 -8.71 3.45 0.93
C ILE A 108 -8.56 3.43 2.44
N LEU A 109 -8.52 4.62 3.08
CA LEU A 109 -8.38 4.70 4.54
C LEU A 109 -9.59 4.15 5.27
N ALA A 110 -10.73 4.01 4.59
CA ALA A 110 -11.95 3.44 5.18
C ALA A 110 -11.96 1.91 5.16
N ILE A 111 -11.03 1.25 4.49
CA ILE A 111 -10.96 -0.22 4.46
C ILE A 111 -10.67 -0.73 5.88
N PRO A 112 -11.52 -1.62 6.44
CA PRO A 112 -11.37 -2.03 7.82
C PRO A 112 -10.32 -3.12 7.99
N GLU A 113 -9.77 -3.20 9.20
CA GLU A 113 -8.97 -4.34 9.60
C GLU A 113 -9.89 -5.55 9.82
N VAL A 114 -9.32 -6.74 9.64
CA VAL A 114 -10.01 -7.99 9.96
C VAL A 114 -9.76 -8.31 11.43
N ARG A 115 -10.84 -8.67 12.15
CA ARG A 115 -10.70 -9.09 13.54
C ARG A 115 -9.89 -10.37 13.64
N LYS A 116 -8.97 -10.38 14.57
CA LYS A 116 -8.27 -11.61 14.94
C LYS A 116 -9.22 -12.52 15.68
N PRO A 117 -9.24 -13.81 15.36
CA PRO A 117 -10.04 -14.77 16.11
C PRO A 117 -9.58 -14.91 17.55
#